data_4740e931b2ced6a841f390d7fb118cbf
#
_entry.id   4740e931b2ced6a841f390d7fb118cbf
#
_cell.length_a   1.000
_cell.length_b   1.000
_cell.length_c   1.000
_cell.angle_alpha   90.00
_cell.angle_beta   90.00
_cell.angle_gamma   90.00
#
_symmetry.space_group_name_H-M   'P 1'
#
loop_
_entity.id
_entity.type
_entity.pdbx_description
1 polymer ?
#
loop_
_entity_poly.entity_id
_entity_poly.type
_entity_poly.pdbx_seq_one_letter_code
_entity_poly.pdbx_strand_id
1 'polypeptide(L)'
;MSDLRICIDLSHAERNAIAVREMLIALRAKYAIGPFEYCKEVSIAPGVLPYSHPVIRLNTALFTETALLANYLHEQMHWYVTWYSHKHTDKWRSVWTALEYRYPDPPIGRGEGADTLASTHLHLIVNWLEIEALSSLIGAEAARAHVANLHYYRWIYASVIRDWQALGELYASHQLVPILQAHEMSPEDLALAARLDEA
;
A
#
# COMPACT_ATOMS: atom_id res chain seq x y z
N MET A 1 -3.42 14.96 17.42
CA MET A 1 -3.62 14.24 16.14
C MET A 1 -3.54 15.28 15.05
N SER A 2 -2.54 15.21 14.14
CA SER A 2 -2.51 16.11 12.99
C SER A 2 -3.60 15.69 12.01
N ASP A 3 -4.35 16.67 11.52
CA ASP A 3 -5.44 16.41 10.57
C ASP A 3 -4.89 15.95 9.21
N LEU A 4 -5.61 15.05 8.56
CA LEU A 4 -5.36 14.64 7.18
C LEU A 4 -5.54 15.85 6.25
N ARG A 5 -4.54 16.15 5.44
CA ARG A 5 -4.61 17.20 4.41
C ARG A 5 -4.91 16.57 3.06
N ILE A 6 -6.08 16.87 2.51
CA ILE A 6 -6.50 16.41 1.19
C ILE A 6 -6.54 17.59 0.24
N CYS A 7 -5.66 17.57 -0.76
CA CYS A 7 -5.65 18.55 -1.86
C CYS A 7 -6.35 17.97 -3.08
N ILE A 8 -7.18 18.77 -3.72
CA ILE A 8 -7.80 18.45 -5.01
C ILE A 8 -7.17 19.37 -6.05
N ASP A 9 -6.77 18.80 -7.18
CA ASP A 9 -6.36 19.59 -8.33
C ASP A 9 -7.60 20.29 -8.95
N LEU A 10 -7.73 21.57 -8.65
CA LEU A 10 -8.84 22.40 -9.11
C LEU A 10 -8.75 22.80 -10.59
N SER A 11 -7.60 22.59 -11.25
CA SER A 11 -7.46 22.86 -12.69
C SER A 11 -8.36 21.93 -13.53
N HIS A 12 -8.78 20.83 -12.92
CA HIS A 12 -9.72 19.86 -13.47
C HIS A 12 -10.76 19.49 -12.41
N ALA A 13 -11.35 20.47 -11.71
CA ALA A 13 -12.30 20.30 -10.60
C ALA A 13 -13.54 19.49 -11.04
N GLU A 14 -13.32 18.22 -11.24
CA GLU A 14 -14.37 17.27 -11.60
C GLU A 14 -15.14 16.86 -10.36
N ARG A 15 -16.45 16.67 -10.53
CA ARG A 15 -17.32 16.12 -9.48
C ARG A 15 -16.77 14.86 -8.84
N ASN A 16 -16.02 14.06 -9.62
CA ASN A 16 -15.40 12.82 -9.19
C ASN A 16 -14.29 13.02 -8.14
N ALA A 17 -13.46 14.06 -8.26
CA ALA A 17 -12.42 14.34 -7.26
C ALA A 17 -13.04 14.72 -5.92
N ILE A 18 -14.10 15.51 -5.93
CA ILE A 18 -14.86 15.85 -4.72
C ILE A 18 -15.49 14.58 -4.13
N ALA A 19 -16.11 13.73 -4.95
CA ALA A 19 -16.72 12.48 -4.50
C ALA A 19 -15.72 11.53 -3.85
N VAL A 20 -14.53 11.37 -4.44
CA VAL A 20 -13.45 10.52 -3.86
C VAL A 20 -12.96 11.11 -2.53
N ARG A 21 -12.80 12.44 -2.44
CA ARG A 21 -12.45 13.11 -1.18
C ARG A 21 -13.47 12.83 -0.09
N GLU A 22 -14.77 13.07 -0.37
CA GLU A 22 -15.85 12.87 0.60
C GLU A 22 -15.94 11.39 1.03
N MET A 23 -15.75 10.46 0.08
CA MET A 23 -15.69 9.03 0.37
C MET A 23 -14.50 8.70 1.28
N LEU A 24 -13.30 9.25 1.05
CA LEU A 24 -12.14 9.02 1.92
C LEU A 24 -12.38 9.55 3.34
N ILE A 25 -13.00 10.72 3.48
CA ILE A 25 -13.39 11.28 4.77
C ILE A 25 -14.38 10.35 5.49
N ALA A 26 -15.40 9.85 4.76
CA ALA A 26 -16.39 8.92 5.31
C ALA A 26 -15.74 7.59 5.74
N LEU A 27 -14.81 7.05 4.95
CA LEU A 27 -14.06 5.83 5.28
C LEU A 27 -13.24 6.00 6.56
N ARG A 28 -12.57 7.15 6.74
CA ARG A 28 -11.83 7.44 7.97
C ARG A 28 -12.73 7.57 9.20
N ALA A 29 -13.97 8.00 9.02
CA ALA A 29 -14.96 8.02 10.11
C ALA A 29 -15.53 6.63 10.41
N LYS A 30 -15.61 5.76 9.39
CA LYS A 30 -16.21 4.42 9.48
C LYS A 30 -15.23 3.37 10.02
N TYR A 31 -13.97 3.46 9.64
CA TYR A 31 -12.93 2.47 9.95
C TYR A 31 -11.78 3.09 10.75
N ALA A 32 -11.12 2.28 11.57
CA ALA A 32 -9.92 2.67 12.32
C ALA A 32 -8.67 2.69 11.41
N ILE A 33 -8.65 3.56 10.39
CA ILE A 33 -7.56 3.63 9.40
C ILE A 33 -6.29 4.27 10.00
N GLY A 34 -6.44 5.15 11.01
CA GLY A 34 -5.35 5.92 11.60
C GLY A 34 -4.07 5.15 11.95
N PRO A 35 -4.13 3.89 12.43
CA PRO A 35 -2.95 3.05 12.65
C PRO A 35 -2.07 2.86 11.41
N PHE A 36 -2.61 2.96 10.22
CA PHE A 36 -1.92 2.75 8.95
C PHE A 36 -1.62 4.06 8.19
N GLU A 37 -1.85 5.23 8.78
CA GLU A 37 -1.65 6.54 8.12
C GLU A 37 -0.25 7.10 8.40
N TYR A 38 0.75 6.60 7.69
CA TYR A 38 2.15 7.06 7.74
C TYR A 38 2.32 8.39 7.00
N CYS A 39 1.60 8.59 5.90
CA CYS A 39 1.47 9.85 5.19
C CYS A 39 0.08 10.44 5.38
N LYS A 40 0.02 11.72 5.74
CA LYS A 40 -1.25 12.46 5.94
C LYS A 40 -1.53 13.50 4.86
N GLU A 41 -0.73 13.50 3.81
CA GLU A 41 -0.94 14.38 2.65
C GLU A 41 -1.43 13.56 1.48
N VAL A 42 -2.61 13.92 0.97
CA VAL A 42 -3.27 13.24 -0.14
C VAL A 42 -3.60 14.22 -1.24
N SER A 43 -3.23 13.88 -2.47
CA SER A 43 -3.62 14.59 -3.69
C SER A 43 -4.57 13.71 -4.49
N ILE A 44 -5.67 14.28 -4.95
CA ILE A 44 -6.66 13.57 -5.78
C ILE A 44 -6.72 14.27 -7.14
N ALA A 45 -6.42 13.53 -8.22
CA ALA A 45 -6.41 14.07 -9.56
C ALA A 45 -6.94 13.05 -10.59
N PRO A 46 -7.63 13.51 -11.66
CA PRO A 46 -8.10 12.63 -12.71
C PRO A 46 -6.96 12.13 -13.59
N GLY A 47 -7.09 10.90 -14.11
CA GLY A 47 -6.19 10.34 -15.12
C GLY A 47 -4.77 10.03 -14.64
N VAL A 48 -4.50 10.15 -13.33
CA VAL A 48 -3.20 9.79 -12.75
C VAL A 48 -3.18 8.32 -12.34
N LEU A 49 -2.02 7.69 -12.40
CA LEU A 49 -1.80 6.45 -11.68
C LEU A 49 -1.64 6.79 -10.18
N PRO A 50 -2.25 6.03 -9.28
CA PRO A 50 -1.97 6.14 -7.87
C PRO A 50 -0.48 5.93 -7.59
N TYR A 51 0.08 6.66 -6.63
CA TYR A 51 1.43 6.45 -6.13
C TYR A 51 1.62 7.08 -4.74
N SER A 52 2.67 6.65 -4.07
CA SER A 52 2.88 6.89 -2.64
C SER A 52 3.67 8.16 -2.30
N HIS A 53 4.75 8.47 -3.03
CA HIS A 53 5.71 9.50 -2.65
C HIS A 53 5.83 10.64 -3.66
N PRO A 54 6.11 11.89 -3.25
CA PRO A 54 6.30 12.37 -1.87
C PRO A 54 5.00 12.62 -1.09
N VAL A 55 3.85 12.49 -1.73
CA VAL A 55 2.50 12.57 -1.16
C VAL A 55 1.66 11.47 -1.78
N ILE A 56 0.70 10.94 -1.05
CA ILE A 56 -0.21 9.95 -1.60
C ILE A 56 -1.03 10.61 -2.71
N ARG A 57 -0.99 10.04 -3.90
CA ARG A 57 -1.82 10.45 -5.01
C ARG A 57 -2.86 9.37 -5.33
N LEU A 58 -4.12 9.79 -5.41
CA LEU A 58 -5.25 8.92 -5.71
C LEU A 58 -5.91 9.35 -7.03
N ASN A 59 -6.44 8.37 -7.76
CA ASN A 59 -7.19 8.58 -8.99
C ASN A 59 -8.67 8.86 -8.68
N THR A 60 -9.32 9.61 -9.54
CA THR A 60 -10.77 9.87 -9.46
C THR A 60 -11.63 8.69 -9.95
N ALA A 61 -11.03 7.60 -10.44
CA ALA A 61 -11.74 6.39 -10.89
C ALA A 61 -12.01 5.36 -9.77
N LEU A 62 -11.70 5.70 -8.51
CA LEU A 62 -11.92 4.83 -7.34
C LEU A 62 -13.36 5.00 -6.82
N PHE A 63 -14.31 4.34 -7.48
CA PHE A 63 -15.75 4.59 -7.27
C PHE A 63 -16.41 3.75 -6.18
N THR A 64 -15.72 2.77 -5.60
CA THR A 64 -16.27 1.96 -4.49
C THR A 64 -15.48 2.20 -3.21
N GLU A 65 -16.19 2.13 -2.06
CA GLU A 65 -15.55 2.25 -0.75
C GLU A 65 -14.36 1.30 -0.59
N THR A 66 -14.53 0.04 -0.98
CA THR A 66 -13.48 -0.98 -0.84
C THR A 66 -12.30 -0.70 -1.78
N ALA A 67 -12.54 -0.28 -3.03
CA ALA A 67 -11.46 0.04 -3.96
C ALA A 67 -10.65 1.26 -3.50
N LEU A 68 -11.33 2.30 -2.99
CA LEU A 68 -10.65 3.48 -2.45
C LEU A 68 -9.87 3.13 -1.18
N LEU A 69 -10.46 2.35 -0.27
CA LEU A 69 -9.81 1.94 0.97
C LEU A 69 -8.56 1.09 0.69
N ALA A 70 -8.68 0.07 -0.18
CA ALA A 70 -7.58 -0.80 -0.57
C ALA A 70 -6.44 0.00 -1.22
N ASN A 71 -6.76 0.87 -2.20
CA ASN A 71 -5.75 1.69 -2.85
C ASN A 71 -5.08 2.68 -1.89
N TYR A 72 -5.85 3.30 -0.98
CA TYR A 72 -5.29 4.18 0.04
C TYR A 72 -4.34 3.45 0.98
N LEU A 73 -4.72 2.24 1.43
CA LEU A 73 -3.85 1.39 2.24
C LEU A 73 -2.61 0.94 1.48
N HIS A 74 -2.74 0.57 0.20
CA HIS A 74 -1.63 0.21 -0.67
C HIS A 74 -0.55 1.30 -0.67
N GLU A 75 -0.95 2.55 -0.93
CA GLU A 75 0.00 3.67 -0.95
C GLU A 75 0.59 3.95 0.44
N GLN A 76 -0.15 3.71 1.52
CA GLN A 76 0.36 3.80 2.89
C GLN A 76 1.39 2.69 3.19
N MET A 77 1.20 1.48 2.65
CA MET A 77 2.16 0.38 2.85
C MET A 77 3.50 0.65 2.15
N HIS A 78 3.52 1.40 1.05
CA HIS A 78 4.78 1.88 0.48
C HIS A 78 5.57 2.75 1.48
N TRP A 79 4.91 3.65 2.21
CA TRP A 79 5.55 4.46 3.26
C TRP A 79 6.11 3.59 4.38
N TYR A 80 5.34 2.60 4.82
CA TYR A 80 5.77 1.64 5.83
C TYR A 80 7.00 0.84 5.38
N VAL A 81 6.99 0.32 4.16
CA VAL A 81 8.10 -0.46 3.59
C VAL A 81 9.35 0.41 3.40
N THR A 82 9.19 1.66 2.96
CA THR A 82 10.29 2.63 2.85
C THR A 82 10.93 2.86 4.22
N TRP A 83 10.14 3.11 5.26
CA TRP A 83 10.65 3.20 6.62
C TRP A 83 11.42 1.94 7.03
N TYR A 84 10.81 0.77 6.84
CA TYR A 84 11.40 -0.49 7.25
C TYR A 84 12.73 -0.77 6.54
N SER A 85 12.80 -0.55 5.25
CA SER A 85 14.01 -0.77 4.43
C SER A 85 15.18 0.09 4.89
N HIS A 86 14.94 1.34 5.26
CA HIS A 86 15.95 2.26 5.77
C HIS A 86 16.33 1.99 7.23
N LYS A 87 15.35 1.62 8.06
CA LYS A 87 15.56 1.37 9.49
C LYS A 87 16.23 0.02 9.75
N HIS A 88 15.92 -0.99 8.95
CA HIS A 88 16.31 -2.39 9.14
C HIS A 88 17.00 -2.97 7.91
N THR A 89 18.00 -2.28 7.38
CA THR A 89 18.66 -2.59 6.09
C THR A 89 19.10 -4.05 5.94
N ASP A 90 19.65 -4.67 6.99
CA ASP A 90 20.11 -6.07 6.90
C ASP A 90 18.94 -7.06 6.84
N LYS A 91 17.87 -6.80 7.61
CA LYS A 91 16.65 -7.61 7.55
C LYS A 91 15.95 -7.44 6.20
N TRP A 92 15.89 -6.20 5.70
CA TRP A 92 15.37 -5.89 4.37
C TRP A 92 16.09 -6.69 3.29
N ARG A 93 17.43 -6.66 3.29
CA ARG A 93 18.24 -7.43 2.34
C ARG A 93 17.94 -8.94 2.43
N SER A 94 17.74 -9.47 3.64
CA SER A 94 17.42 -10.89 3.84
C SER A 94 16.03 -11.24 3.30
N VAL A 95 15.01 -10.40 3.55
CA VAL A 95 13.66 -10.57 2.97
C VAL A 95 13.73 -10.51 1.45
N TRP A 96 14.46 -9.54 0.91
CA TRP A 96 14.62 -9.36 -0.54
C TRP A 96 15.24 -10.59 -1.20
N THR A 97 16.37 -11.06 -0.69
CA THR A 97 17.05 -12.27 -1.20
C THR A 97 16.15 -13.51 -1.13
N ALA A 98 15.35 -13.65 -0.06
CA ALA A 98 14.41 -14.77 0.05
C ALA A 98 13.29 -14.69 -0.99
N LEU A 99 12.80 -13.49 -1.31
CA LEU A 99 11.81 -13.29 -2.36
C LEU A 99 12.38 -13.57 -3.76
N GLU A 100 13.58 -13.09 -4.07
CA GLU A 100 14.27 -13.37 -5.33
C GLU A 100 14.50 -14.88 -5.51
N TYR A 101 14.89 -15.58 -4.44
CA TYR A 101 15.06 -17.04 -4.47
C TYR A 101 13.73 -17.78 -4.69
N ARG A 102 12.66 -17.32 -4.05
CA ARG A 102 11.34 -17.96 -4.15
C ARG A 102 10.64 -17.67 -5.47
N TYR A 103 10.85 -16.50 -6.03
CA TYR A 103 10.22 -16.01 -7.26
C TYR A 103 11.29 -15.48 -8.22
N PRO A 104 12.14 -16.37 -8.82
CA PRO A 104 13.29 -15.94 -9.61
C PRO A 104 12.91 -15.18 -10.90
N ASP A 105 11.79 -15.53 -11.51
CA ASP A 105 11.34 -14.96 -12.80
C ASP A 105 9.86 -14.55 -12.73
N PRO A 106 9.47 -13.61 -11.89
CA PRO A 106 8.09 -13.17 -11.85
C PRO A 106 7.75 -12.35 -13.12
N PRO A 107 6.50 -12.40 -13.60
CA PRO A 107 6.10 -11.61 -14.75
C PRO A 107 6.17 -10.12 -14.47
N ILE A 108 6.50 -9.33 -15.47
CA ILE A 108 6.51 -7.87 -15.44
C ILE A 108 5.43 -7.29 -16.36
N GLY A 109 4.83 -6.17 -15.95
CA GLY A 109 3.84 -5.44 -16.74
C GLY A 109 2.59 -6.26 -17.08
N ARG A 110 1.87 -5.81 -18.10
CA ARG A 110 0.68 -6.46 -18.71
C ARG A 110 -0.45 -6.79 -17.71
N GLY A 111 -0.52 -6.08 -16.59
CA GLY A 111 -1.48 -6.34 -15.53
C GLY A 111 -1.18 -7.57 -14.66
N GLU A 112 -0.07 -8.28 -14.91
CA GLU A 112 0.36 -9.42 -14.09
C GLU A 112 1.31 -9.00 -12.97
N GLY A 113 2.44 -8.37 -13.33
CA GLY A 113 3.43 -7.82 -12.41
C GLY A 113 3.48 -6.30 -12.46
N ALA A 114 4.44 -5.71 -11.75
CA ALA A 114 4.78 -4.31 -11.86
C ALA A 114 5.70 -4.06 -13.07
N ASP A 115 6.08 -2.80 -13.30
CA ASP A 115 6.83 -2.40 -14.51
C ASP A 115 8.25 -2.94 -14.57
N THR A 116 8.83 -3.30 -13.42
CA THR A 116 10.18 -3.87 -13.32
C THR A 116 10.17 -5.13 -12.44
N LEU A 117 11.23 -5.94 -12.55
CA LEU A 117 11.45 -7.10 -11.70
C LEU A 117 11.52 -6.70 -10.21
N ALA A 118 12.31 -5.66 -9.92
CA ALA A 118 12.45 -5.13 -8.57
C ALA A 118 11.11 -4.64 -8.01
N SER A 119 10.36 -3.87 -8.80
CA SER A 119 9.03 -3.40 -8.40
C SER A 119 8.04 -4.56 -8.22
N THR A 120 8.14 -5.65 -9.00
CA THR A 120 7.30 -6.83 -8.82
C THR A 120 7.60 -7.54 -7.49
N HIS A 121 8.90 -7.69 -7.13
CA HIS A 121 9.28 -8.23 -5.82
C HIS A 121 8.83 -7.33 -4.66
N LEU A 122 8.98 -6.00 -4.80
CA LEU A 122 8.49 -5.03 -3.82
C LEU A 122 6.99 -5.19 -3.57
N HIS A 123 6.22 -5.35 -4.63
CA HIS A 123 4.76 -5.49 -4.52
C HIS A 123 4.30 -6.84 -3.94
N LEU A 124 5.14 -7.88 -3.89
CA LEU A 124 4.83 -9.07 -3.08
C LEU A 124 4.74 -8.71 -1.58
N ILE A 125 5.57 -7.76 -1.13
CA ILE A 125 5.54 -7.26 0.25
C ILE A 125 4.36 -6.30 0.44
N VAL A 126 4.29 -5.26 -0.41
CA VAL A 126 3.28 -4.20 -0.29
C VAL A 126 1.85 -4.77 -0.36
N ASN A 127 1.57 -5.67 -1.32
CA ASN A 127 0.24 -6.25 -1.48
C ASN A 127 -0.11 -7.23 -0.34
N TRP A 128 0.88 -7.94 0.24
CA TRP A 128 0.65 -8.74 1.43
C TRP A 128 0.24 -7.85 2.62
N LEU A 129 0.98 -6.75 2.86
CA LEU A 129 0.69 -5.78 3.93
C LEU A 129 -0.64 -5.05 3.70
N GLU A 130 -0.96 -4.69 2.46
CA GLU A 130 -2.26 -4.13 2.08
C GLU A 130 -3.41 -5.06 2.47
N ILE A 131 -3.33 -6.35 2.07
CA ILE A 131 -4.37 -7.33 2.38
C ILE A 131 -4.48 -7.54 3.89
N GLU A 132 -3.39 -7.57 4.63
CA GLU A 132 -3.39 -7.69 6.10
C GLU A 132 -4.08 -6.49 6.76
N ALA A 133 -3.69 -5.27 6.38
CA ALA A 133 -4.30 -4.04 6.86
C ALA A 133 -5.79 -3.97 6.48
N LEU A 134 -6.12 -4.25 5.22
CA LEU A 134 -7.50 -4.27 4.74
C LEU A 134 -8.35 -5.32 5.49
N SER A 135 -7.78 -6.52 5.72
CA SER A 135 -8.43 -7.60 6.45
C SER A 135 -8.78 -7.21 7.89
N SER A 136 -7.95 -6.43 8.54
CA SER A 136 -8.22 -5.92 9.89
C SER A 136 -9.40 -4.94 9.95
N LEU A 137 -9.73 -4.30 8.84
CA LEU A 137 -10.79 -3.28 8.75
C LEU A 137 -12.12 -3.84 8.23
N ILE A 138 -12.09 -4.70 7.20
CA ILE A 138 -13.31 -5.21 6.54
C ILE A 138 -13.48 -6.72 6.63
N GLY A 139 -12.54 -7.42 7.26
CA GLY A 139 -12.51 -8.89 7.36
C GLY A 139 -11.76 -9.56 6.20
N ALA A 140 -11.10 -10.69 6.51
CA ALA A 140 -10.20 -11.38 5.58
C ALA A 140 -10.90 -11.89 4.31
N GLU A 141 -12.14 -12.35 4.41
CA GLU A 141 -12.91 -12.83 3.26
C GLU A 141 -13.19 -11.70 2.26
N ALA A 142 -13.68 -10.56 2.76
CA ALA A 142 -13.99 -9.40 1.93
C ALA A 142 -12.71 -8.80 1.28
N ALA A 143 -11.61 -8.73 2.03
CA ALA A 143 -10.33 -8.26 1.53
C ALA A 143 -9.81 -9.15 0.38
N ARG A 144 -9.79 -10.48 0.57
CA ARG A 144 -9.37 -11.44 -0.46
C ARG A 144 -10.27 -11.44 -1.68
N ALA A 145 -11.60 -11.38 -1.47
CA ALA A 145 -12.57 -11.29 -2.57
C ALA A 145 -12.36 -10.02 -3.40
N HIS A 146 -12.02 -8.89 -2.76
CA HIS A 146 -11.71 -7.66 -3.46
C HIS A 146 -10.49 -7.82 -4.39
N VAL A 147 -9.35 -8.23 -3.85
CA VAL A 147 -8.08 -8.30 -4.61
C VAL A 147 -8.10 -9.38 -5.70
N ALA A 148 -8.87 -10.46 -5.52
CA ALA A 148 -9.05 -11.50 -6.53
C ALA A 148 -9.74 -11.02 -7.81
N ASN A 149 -10.45 -9.88 -7.76
CA ASN A 149 -11.17 -9.30 -8.90
C ASN A 149 -10.43 -8.12 -9.55
N LEU A 150 -9.21 -7.81 -9.11
CA LEU A 150 -8.42 -6.72 -9.68
C LEU A 150 -7.84 -7.11 -11.05
N HIS A 151 -7.74 -6.13 -11.96
CA HIS A 151 -7.23 -6.34 -13.31
C HIS A 151 -5.73 -6.00 -13.45
N TYR A 152 -5.11 -5.54 -12.38
CA TYR A 152 -3.68 -5.23 -12.27
C TYR A 152 -3.05 -6.05 -11.16
N TYR A 153 -1.74 -6.28 -11.24
CA TYR A 153 -0.99 -7.10 -10.28
C TYR A 153 -1.56 -8.50 -10.04
N ARG A 154 -2.22 -9.07 -11.06
CA ARG A 154 -2.96 -10.34 -10.92
C ARG A 154 -2.08 -11.47 -10.44
N TRP A 155 -0.89 -11.62 -11.03
CA TRP A 155 0.06 -12.64 -10.60
C TRP A 155 0.56 -12.36 -9.18
N ILE A 156 0.84 -11.09 -8.83
CA ILE A 156 1.30 -10.71 -7.50
C ILE A 156 0.25 -11.08 -6.46
N TYR A 157 -1.00 -10.63 -6.63
CA TYR A 157 -2.09 -10.96 -5.69
C TYR A 157 -2.34 -12.47 -5.62
N ALA A 158 -2.34 -13.17 -6.74
CA ALA A 158 -2.51 -14.63 -6.76
C ALA A 158 -1.37 -15.34 -6.00
N SER A 159 -0.13 -14.89 -6.16
CA SER A 159 1.04 -15.42 -5.46
C SER A 159 0.99 -15.12 -3.96
N VAL A 160 0.62 -13.89 -3.58
CA VAL A 160 0.45 -13.50 -2.18
C VAL A 160 -0.63 -14.33 -1.50
N ILE A 161 -1.80 -14.53 -2.14
CA ILE A 161 -2.88 -15.34 -1.56
C ILE A 161 -2.47 -16.82 -1.47
N ARG A 162 -1.85 -17.37 -2.50
CA ARG A 162 -1.40 -18.76 -2.54
C ARG A 162 -0.37 -19.05 -1.45
N ASP A 163 0.59 -18.16 -1.28
CA ASP A 163 1.73 -18.34 -0.40
C ASP A 163 1.60 -17.54 0.92
N TRP A 164 0.38 -17.16 1.28
CA TRP A 164 0.06 -16.25 2.39
C TRP A 164 0.80 -16.56 3.68
N GLN A 165 0.71 -17.81 4.11
CA GLN A 165 1.33 -18.24 5.37
C GLN A 165 2.86 -18.17 5.29
N ALA A 166 3.45 -18.69 4.22
CA ALA A 166 4.90 -18.73 4.05
C ALA A 166 5.52 -17.32 3.93
N LEU A 167 4.82 -16.40 3.25
CA LEU A 167 5.22 -14.99 3.20
C LEU A 167 5.08 -14.32 4.57
N GLY A 168 3.98 -14.57 5.28
CA GLY A 168 3.77 -14.05 6.64
C GLY A 168 4.84 -14.53 7.62
N GLU A 169 5.23 -15.81 7.57
CA GLU A 169 6.32 -16.37 8.38
C GLU A 169 7.68 -15.74 8.04
N LEU A 170 7.97 -15.53 6.75
CA LEU A 170 9.16 -14.82 6.29
C LEU A 170 9.18 -13.38 6.84
N TYR A 171 8.09 -12.65 6.72
CA TYR A 171 8.00 -11.26 7.18
C TYR A 171 8.07 -11.15 8.70
N ALA A 172 7.45 -12.07 9.42
CA ALA A 172 7.52 -12.12 10.89
C ALA A 172 8.92 -12.45 11.40
N SER A 173 9.62 -13.40 10.76
CA SER A 173 10.99 -13.77 11.16
C SER A 173 11.99 -12.62 11.02
N HIS A 174 11.70 -11.66 10.16
CA HIS A 174 12.48 -10.45 9.95
C HIS A 174 11.88 -9.21 10.64
N GLN A 175 10.81 -9.36 11.44
CA GLN A 175 10.16 -8.26 12.16
C GLN A 175 9.56 -7.17 11.22
N LEU A 176 9.21 -7.53 10.00
CA LEU A 176 8.41 -6.66 9.12
C LEU A 176 6.95 -6.65 9.58
N VAL A 177 6.47 -7.74 10.18
CA VAL A 177 5.17 -7.84 10.81
C VAL A 177 5.31 -8.33 12.26
N PRO A 178 4.38 -7.99 13.17
CA PRO A 178 3.15 -7.22 12.93
C PRO A 178 3.45 -5.80 12.43
N ILE A 179 2.53 -5.24 11.63
CA ILE A 179 2.66 -3.89 11.09
C ILE A 179 2.73 -2.89 12.24
N LEU A 180 3.85 -2.16 12.34
CA LEU A 180 4.01 -1.09 13.34
C LEU A 180 3.05 0.05 13.03
N GLN A 181 2.23 0.42 14.00
CA GLN A 181 1.21 1.44 13.80
C GLN A 181 1.84 2.84 13.67
N ALA A 182 1.28 3.68 12.82
CA ALA A 182 1.83 5.01 12.53
C ALA A 182 1.99 5.89 13.77
N HIS A 183 1.12 5.72 14.78
CA HIS A 183 1.21 6.49 16.03
C HIS A 183 2.29 5.98 17.00
N GLU A 184 2.86 4.80 16.76
CA GLU A 184 3.99 4.22 17.52
C GLU A 184 5.34 4.64 16.92
N MET A 185 5.34 5.19 15.69
CA MET A 185 6.54 5.69 15.04
C MET A 185 6.99 7.03 15.63
N SER A 186 8.30 7.16 15.84
CA SER A 186 8.92 8.44 16.19
C SER A 186 8.87 9.43 15.02
N PRO A 187 9.06 10.74 15.26
CA PRO A 187 9.21 11.70 14.15
C PRO A 187 10.34 11.35 13.18
N GLU A 188 11.44 10.78 13.68
CA GLU A 188 12.57 10.32 12.87
C GLU A 188 12.17 9.12 12.00
N ASP A 189 11.36 8.20 12.53
CA ASP A 189 10.84 7.06 11.76
C ASP A 189 9.91 7.53 10.64
N LEU A 190 9.01 8.47 10.92
CA LEU A 190 8.14 9.06 9.89
C LEU A 190 8.95 9.84 8.83
N ALA A 191 10.07 10.47 9.22
CA ALA A 191 10.98 11.10 8.27
C ALA A 191 11.71 10.08 7.38
N LEU A 192 12.02 8.88 7.90
CA LEU A 192 12.53 7.78 7.07
C LEU A 192 11.47 7.28 6.09
N ALA A 193 10.21 7.13 6.53
CA ALA A 193 9.10 6.73 5.69
C ALA A 193 8.84 7.72 4.53
N ALA A 194 9.16 8.99 4.72
CA ALA A 194 8.96 10.05 3.71
C ALA A 194 10.06 10.12 2.64
N ARG A 195 11.10 9.27 2.71
CA ARG A 195 12.14 9.23 1.68
C ARG A 195 11.56 8.72 0.37
N LEU A 196 12.11 9.18 -0.75
CA LEU A 196 11.75 8.63 -2.05
C LEU A 196 12.14 7.16 -2.08
N ASP A 197 11.24 6.34 -2.60
CA ASP A 197 11.51 4.93 -2.85
C ASP A 197 12.55 4.85 -3.98
N GLU A 198 13.77 4.44 -3.66
CA GLU A 198 14.88 4.29 -4.63
C GLU A 198 14.89 2.87 -5.24
N ALA A 199 13.71 2.22 -5.34
CA ALA A 199 13.57 0.87 -5.88
C ALA A 199 13.60 0.83 -7.43
#